data_cc3506873fcc28e777b0102245167787
#
_entry.id   cc3506873fcc28e777b0102245167787
#
_cell.length_a   1.000
_cell.length_b   1.000
_cell.length_c   1.000
_cell.angle_alpha   90.00
_cell.angle_beta   90.00
_cell.angle_gamma   90.00
#
_symmetry.space_group_name_H-M   'P 1'
#
loop_
_entity.id
_entity.type
_entity.pdbx_description
1 polymer ?
#
loop_
_entity_poly.entity_id
_entity_poly.type
_entity_poly.pdbx_seq_one_letter_code
_entity_poly.pdbx_strand_id
1 'polypeptide(L)'
;MRPTVFILKVALQGAKRIWRRIAVRGDQTLDDLHEAIFEAFDRDDEHLYSFYFPMPGTRGRARLRNAVEFSCPFNCKDPGPFADEPLRKAAKARLADLELKRGTAFLYLFDFGDAWWHEITVEQADTPADEGQYPRILERNGESPPQYPDPDSDGNG
;
A
#
# COMPACT_ATOMS: atom_id res chain seq x y z
N MET A 1 -20.36 -17.68 5.42
CA MET A 1 -20.14 -16.51 4.56
C MET A 1 -18.96 -16.76 3.63
N ARG A 2 -19.18 -16.48 2.36
CA ARG A 2 -18.08 -16.60 1.42
C ARG A 2 -17.09 -15.47 1.65
N PRO A 3 -15.78 -15.75 1.65
CA PRO A 3 -14.81 -14.68 1.73
C PRO A 3 -14.91 -13.78 0.53
N THR A 4 -14.68 -12.50 0.73
CA THR A 4 -14.69 -11.52 -0.35
C THR A 4 -13.30 -11.02 -0.61
N VAL A 5 -13.12 -10.46 -1.80
CA VAL A 5 -11.84 -9.97 -2.29
C VAL A 5 -11.97 -8.49 -2.64
N PHE A 6 -10.97 -7.73 -2.26
CA PHE A 6 -10.82 -6.35 -2.69
C PHE A 6 -9.89 -6.32 -3.91
N ILE A 7 -10.31 -5.61 -4.94
CA ILE A 7 -9.45 -5.39 -6.11
C ILE A 7 -8.94 -3.97 -6.04
N LEU A 8 -7.62 -3.86 -5.95
CA LEU A 8 -6.95 -2.59 -5.71
C LEU A 8 -6.06 -2.24 -6.91
N LYS A 9 -6.12 -0.97 -7.31
CA LYS A 9 -5.19 -0.43 -8.29
C LYS A 9 -4.13 0.35 -7.54
N VAL A 10 -2.88 -0.08 -7.64
CA VAL A 10 -1.74 0.56 -6.98
C VAL A 10 -0.93 1.28 -8.04
N ALA A 11 -0.94 2.61 -8.01
CA ALA A 11 -0.24 3.44 -8.98
C ALA A 11 0.94 4.14 -8.33
N LEU A 12 2.06 4.19 -9.04
CA LEU A 12 3.24 4.89 -8.55
C LEU A 12 3.02 6.39 -8.65
N GLN A 13 3.18 7.09 -7.52
CA GLN A 13 2.99 8.53 -7.50
C GLN A 13 4.11 9.21 -8.31
N GLY A 14 3.73 10.18 -9.14
CA GLY A 14 4.67 10.81 -10.05
C GLY A 14 4.82 10.10 -11.39
N ALA A 15 4.35 8.84 -11.48
CA ALA A 15 4.36 8.06 -12.72
C ALA A 15 3.14 7.15 -12.74
N LYS A 16 1.96 7.75 -12.75
CA LYS A 16 0.68 7.01 -12.60
C LYS A 16 0.40 6.00 -13.70
N ARG A 17 1.07 6.09 -14.83
CA ARG A 17 0.97 5.07 -15.88
C ARG A 17 1.59 3.74 -15.46
N ILE A 18 2.41 3.75 -14.41
CA ILE A 18 3.00 2.55 -13.85
C ILE A 18 2.11 2.12 -12.70
N TRP A 19 1.34 1.06 -12.92
CA TRP A 19 0.42 0.59 -11.90
C TRP A 19 0.29 -0.93 -11.92
N ARG A 20 -0.25 -1.44 -10.83
CA ARG A 20 -0.50 -2.87 -10.64
C ARG A 20 -1.92 -3.05 -10.13
N ARG A 21 -2.60 -4.08 -10.60
CA ARG A 21 -3.91 -4.45 -10.08
C ARG A 21 -3.72 -5.69 -9.22
N ILE A 22 -4.12 -5.59 -7.95
CA ILE A 22 -3.86 -6.63 -6.96
C ILE A 22 -5.18 -7.01 -6.29
N ALA A 23 -5.42 -8.33 -6.18
CA ALA A 23 -6.58 -8.85 -5.46
C ALA A 23 -6.12 -9.33 -4.09
N VAL A 24 -6.80 -8.87 -3.03
CA VAL A 24 -6.49 -9.20 -1.64
C VAL A 24 -7.76 -9.63 -0.94
N ARG A 25 -7.72 -10.75 -0.21
CA ARG A 25 -8.89 -11.20 0.55
C ARG A 25 -9.12 -10.30 1.75
N GLY A 26 -10.41 -10.15 2.10
CA GLY A 26 -10.77 -9.30 3.23
C GLY A 26 -10.20 -9.74 4.57
N ASP A 27 -9.91 -11.02 4.73
CA ASP A 27 -9.31 -11.55 5.95
C ASP A 27 -7.78 -11.40 5.99
N GLN A 28 -7.21 -10.89 4.92
CA GLN A 28 -5.77 -10.60 4.87
C GLN A 28 -5.47 -9.19 5.36
N THR A 29 -4.23 -8.98 5.77
CA THR A 29 -3.82 -7.72 6.42
C THR A 29 -3.16 -6.74 5.48
N LEU A 30 -2.94 -5.52 5.96
CA LEU A 30 -2.17 -4.54 5.23
C LEU A 30 -0.72 -4.99 5.02
N ASP A 31 -0.19 -5.80 5.95
CA ASP A 31 1.15 -6.36 5.77
C ASP A 31 1.17 -7.35 4.60
N ASP A 32 0.10 -8.15 4.45
CA ASP A 32 -0.04 -9.01 3.28
C ASP A 32 -0.09 -8.20 1.99
N LEU A 33 -0.78 -7.07 2.02
CA LEU A 33 -0.83 -6.17 0.87
C LEU A 33 0.55 -5.58 0.56
N HIS A 34 1.29 -5.19 1.59
CA HIS A 34 2.67 -4.71 1.42
C HIS A 34 3.52 -5.75 0.69
N GLU A 35 3.44 -7.01 1.11
CA GLU A 35 4.19 -8.10 0.48
C GLU A 35 3.85 -8.22 -1.01
N ALA A 36 2.57 -8.09 -1.33
CA ALA A 36 2.11 -8.15 -2.73
C ALA A 36 2.62 -6.96 -3.54
N ILE A 37 2.61 -5.77 -2.96
CA ILE A 37 3.11 -4.57 -3.64
C ILE A 37 4.61 -4.69 -3.86
N PHE A 38 5.33 -5.17 -2.85
CA PHE A 38 6.77 -5.38 -2.93
C PHE A 38 7.10 -6.28 -4.14
N GLU A 39 6.41 -7.41 -4.25
CA GLU A 39 6.60 -8.33 -5.38
C GLU A 39 6.14 -7.70 -6.70
N ALA A 40 5.00 -7.02 -6.70
CA ALA A 40 4.41 -6.47 -7.91
C ALA A 40 5.29 -5.41 -8.57
N PHE A 41 6.03 -4.65 -7.78
CA PHE A 41 6.93 -3.61 -8.28
C PHE A 41 8.39 -4.08 -8.35
N ASP A 42 8.60 -5.38 -8.26
CA ASP A 42 9.91 -6.01 -8.44
C ASP A 42 10.99 -5.42 -7.50
N ARG A 43 10.61 -5.17 -6.26
CA ARG A 43 11.53 -4.66 -5.25
C ARG A 43 12.42 -5.77 -4.72
N ASP A 44 13.65 -5.43 -4.35
CA ASP A 44 14.65 -6.40 -3.90
C ASP A 44 14.91 -6.36 -2.39
N ASP A 45 14.98 -5.16 -1.84
CA ASP A 45 15.33 -4.96 -0.44
C ASP A 45 14.15 -4.46 0.38
N GLU A 46 13.90 -5.13 1.52
CA GLU A 46 12.87 -4.70 2.46
C GLU A 46 13.28 -3.39 3.13
N HIS A 47 12.28 -2.53 3.34
CA HIS A 47 12.43 -1.26 4.05
C HIS A 47 11.19 -0.99 4.88
N LEU A 48 11.26 0.00 5.73
CA LEU A 48 10.11 0.44 6.49
C LEU A 48 9.03 0.97 5.55
N TYR A 49 7.78 0.74 5.91
CA TYR A 49 6.64 1.21 5.12
C TYR A 49 5.51 1.67 6.03
N SER A 50 4.60 2.47 5.46
CA SER A 50 3.36 2.87 6.12
C SER A 50 2.24 3.02 5.12
N PHE A 51 1.02 2.76 5.58
CA PHE A 51 -0.21 3.06 4.85
C PHE A 51 -0.89 4.23 5.53
N TYR A 52 -1.39 5.17 4.73
CA TYR A 52 -2.05 6.37 5.23
C TYR A 52 -3.47 6.45 4.69
N PHE A 53 -4.44 6.52 5.60
CA PHE A 53 -5.85 6.63 5.24
C PHE A 53 -6.30 8.06 5.48
N PRO A 54 -6.47 8.86 4.40
CA PRO A 54 -6.82 10.27 4.54
C PRO A 54 -8.21 10.47 5.15
N MET A 55 -8.38 11.57 5.84
CA MET A 55 -9.70 11.96 6.33
C MET A 55 -10.61 12.28 5.15
N PRO A 56 -11.92 11.98 5.25
CA PRO A 56 -12.85 12.27 4.15
C PRO A 56 -12.81 13.73 3.72
N GLY A 57 -12.85 13.92 2.40
CA GLY A 57 -12.89 15.27 1.84
C GLY A 57 -11.53 15.94 1.67
N THR A 58 -10.45 15.33 2.11
CA THR A 58 -9.11 15.92 1.95
C THR A 58 -8.57 15.64 0.55
N ARG A 59 -7.76 16.57 0.03
CA ARG A 59 -7.14 16.48 -1.29
C ARG A 59 -5.70 16.97 -1.24
N GLY A 60 -4.89 16.49 -2.19
CA GLY A 60 -3.51 16.90 -2.32
C GLY A 60 -2.70 16.60 -1.07
N ARG A 61 -1.85 17.56 -0.67
CA ARG A 61 -1.00 17.38 0.51
C ARG A 61 -1.79 17.28 1.81
N ALA A 62 -3.00 17.84 1.84
CA ALA A 62 -3.86 17.76 3.01
C ALA A 62 -4.26 16.33 3.34
N ARG A 63 -4.13 15.41 2.39
CA ARG A 63 -4.46 13.99 2.61
C ARG A 63 -3.63 13.36 3.72
N LEU A 64 -2.41 13.84 3.94
CA LEU A 64 -1.56 13.30 5.00
C LEU A 64 -1.82 13.93 6.36
N ARG A 65 -2.50 15.08 6.38
CA ARG A 65 -2.82 15.77 7.63
C ARG A 65 -3.94 15.02 8.35
N ASN A 66 -3.65 14.58 9.56
CA ASN A 66 -4.60 13.79 10.36
C ASN A 66 -5.00 12.46 9.72
N ALA A 67 -4.21 11.96 8.76
CA ALA A 67 -4.45 10.64 8.20
C ALA A 67 -4.19 9.57 9.26
N VAL A 68 -4.95 8.48 9.18
CA VAL A 68 -4.71 7.32 10.03
C VAL A 68 -3.56 6.53 9.44
N GLU A 69 -2.52 6.33 10.24
CA GLU A 69 -1.30 5.63 9.78
C GLU A 69 -1.22 4.22 10.35
N PHE A 70 -0.96 3.25 9.45
CA PHE A 70 -0.63 1.87 9.80
C PHE A 70 0.78 1.60 9.31
N SER A 71 1.65 1.19 10.21
CA SER A 71 3.07 1.02 9.87
C SER A 71 3.53 -0.42 10.00
N CYS A 72 4.70 -0.70 9.45
CA CYS A 72 5.30 -2.03 9.52
C CYS A 72 5.60 -2.41 10.97
N PRO A 73 5.70 -3.72 11.26
CA PRO A 73 5.91 -4.18 12.64
C PRO A 73 7.13 -3.58 13.33
N PHE A 74 8.20 -3.32 12.58
CA PHE A 74 9.43 -2.80 13.15
C PHE A 74 9.31 -1.34 13.58
N ASN A 75 8.50 -0.56 12.87
CA ASN A 75 8.33 0.85 13.17
C ASN A 75 7.29 1.10 14.26
N CYS A 76 6.52 0.07 14.60
CA CYS A 76 5.47 0.18 15.62
C CYS A 76 5.95 -0.24 17.01
N LYS A 77 7.24 -0.37 17.19
CA LYS A 77 7.79 -0.63 18.51
C LYS A 77 7.54 0.56 19.41
N ASP A 78 7.27 0.24 20.66
CA ASP A 78 6.97 1.19 21.73
C ASP A 78 7.21 2.65 21.39
N PRO A 79 6.14 3.44 21.21
CA PRO A 79 6.32 4.88 21.15
C PRO A 79 6.92 5.33 22.49
N GLY A 80 7.92 6.20 22.43
CA GLY A 80 8.50 6.72 23.65
C GLY A 80 7.43 7.34 24.56
N PRO A 81 7.79 7.67 25.80
CA PRO A 81 6.81 8.12 26.78
C PRO A 81 6.05 9.40 26.41
N PHE A 82 6.49 10.08 25.37
CA PHE A 82 5.85 11.32 24.92
C PHE A 82 4.98 11.16 23.68
N ALA A 83 4.81 9.94 23.18
CA ALA A 83 3.95 9.71 22.03
C ALA A 83 2.49 9.68 22.50
N ASP A 84 1.64 10.47 21.87
CA ASP A 84 0.23 10.55 22.23
C ASP A 84 -0.52 9.26 21.91
N GLU A 85 -0.20 8.65 20.78
CA GLU A 85 -0.82 7.39 20.37
C GLU A 85 0.20 6.50 19.68
N PRO A 86 0.16 5.19 19.97
CA PRO A 86 1.01 4.26 19.23
C PRO A 86 0.57 4.17 17.78
N LEU A 87 1.53 3.98 16.87
CA LEU A 87 1.21 3.72 15.48
C LEU A 87 0.45 2.40 15.38
N ARG A 88 -0.53 2.37 14.50
CA ARG A 88 -1.30 1.15 14.26
C ARG A 88 -0.47 0.16 13.46
N LYS A 89 -0.64 -1.12 13.76
CA LYS A 89 0.15 -2.19 13.15
C LYS A 89 -0.51 -2.70 11.88
N ALA A 90 0.19 -2.57 10.75
CA ALA A 90 -0.29 -3.10 9.48
C ALA A 90 -0.51 -4.62 9.54
N ALA A 91 0.30 -5.33 10.31
CA ALA A 91 0.19 -6.78 10.44
C ALA A 91 -1.08 -7.23 11.16
N LYS A 92 -1.77 -6.33 11.86
CA LYS A 92 -3.00 -6.63 12.58
C LYS A 92 -4.25 -6.02 11.95
N ALA A 93 -4.09 -5.26 10.88
CA ALA A 93 -5.21 -4.58 10.23
C ALA A 93 -5.69 -5.38 9.02
N ARG A 94 -6.84 -6.06 9.17
CA ARG A 94 -7.45 -6.78 8.06
C ARG A 94 -8.20 -5.81 7.16
N LEU A 95 -8.16 -6.05 5.85
CA LEU A 95 -8.83 -5.17 4.90
C LEU A 95 -10.33 -5.06 5.16
N ALA A 96 -10.95 -6.17 5.56
CA ALA A 96 -12.39 -6.16 5.85
C ALA A 96 -12.76 -5.22 6.99
N ASP A 97 -11.84 -4.91 7.89
CA ASP A 97 -12.10 -4.06 9.05
C ASP A 97 -11.84 -2.58 8.79
N LEU A 98 -11.36 -2.23 7.59
CA LEU A 98 -10.96 -0.86 7.26
C LEU A 98 -12.06 -0.05 6.56
N GLU A 99 -13.25 -0.63 6.43
CA GLU A 99 -14.39 0.03 5.80
C GLU A 99 -14.09 0.54 4.38
N LEU A 100 -13.33 -0.25 3.63
CA LEU A 100 -12.99 0.09 2.25
C LEU A 100 -14.18 -0.09 1.34
N LYS A 101 -14.46 0.92 0.55
CA LYS A 101 -15.55 0.91 -0.43
C LYS A 101 -15.01 1.19 -1.81
N ARG A 102 -15.77 0.82 -2.83
CA ARG A 102 -15.39 1.17 -4.20
C ARG A 102 -15.16 2.68 -4.28
N GLY A 103 -14.01 3.05 -4.80
CA GLY A 103 -13.61 4.46 -4.93
C GLY A 103 -12.79 4.99 -3.76
N THR A 104 -12.68 4.24 -2.66
CA THR A 104 -11.81 4.65 -1.55
C THR A 104 -10.38 4.71 -2.04
N ALA A 105 -9.68 5.79 -1.71
CA ALA A 105 -8.26 5.95 -2.05
C ALA A 105 -7.45 6.14 -0.79
N PHE A 106 -6.30 5.49 -0.75
CA PHE A 106 -5.36 5.64 0.36
C PHE A 106 -3.93 5.58 -0.17
N LEU A 107 -2.97 5.89 0.68
CA LEU A 107 -1.58 6.05 0.27
C LEU A 107 -0.68 4.99 0.91
N TYR A 108 0.37 4.63 0.22
CA TYR A 108 1.36 3.69 0.70
C TYR A 108 2.75 4.28 0.45
N LEU A 109 3.55 4.36 1.51
CA LEU A 109 4.93 4.83 1.43
C LEU A 109 5.85 3.64 1.71
N PHE A 110 6.71 3.33 0.75
CA PHE A 110 7.74 2.32 0.90
C PHE A 110 9.10 2.98 0.95
N ASP A 111 9.92 2.59 1.92
CA ASP A 111 11.27 3.13 2.11
C ASP A 111 11.22 4.62 2.46
N PHE A 112 11.24 4.92 3.77
CA PHE A 112 11.12 6.30 4.24
C PHE A 112 12.24 7.21 3.72
N GLY A 113 13.43 6.64 3.46
CA GLY A 113 14.55 7.41 2.92
C GLY A 113 14.37 7.81 1.47
N ASP A 114 14.08 6.83 0.61
CA ASP A 114 13.89 7.07 -0.82
C ASP A 114 12.46 7.50 -1.17
N ALA A 115 11.52 7.28 -0.26
CA ALA A 115 10.15 7.77 -0.35
C ALA A 115 9.41 7.36 -1.63
N TRP A 116 9.20 6.04 -1.80
CA TRP A 116 8.39 5.52 -2.90
C TRP A 116 6.91 5.61 -2.52
N TRP A 117 6.25 6.67 -2.97
CA TRP A 117 4.83 6.88 -2.71
C TRP A 117 3.96 6.19 -3.77
N HIS A 118 2.88 5.58 -3.30
CA HIS A 118 1.90 4.92 -4.16
C HIS A 118 0.51 5.39 -3.78
N GLU A 119 -0.34 5.54 -4.80
CA GLU A 119 -1.75 5.82 -4.57
C GLU A 119 -2.53 4.55 -4.85
N ILE A 120 -3.34 4.13 -3.87
CA ILE A 120 -4.12 2.90 -3.96
C ILE A 120 -5.59 3.26 -4.04
N THR A 121 -6.28 2.73 -5.05
CA THR A 121 -7.70 2.96 -5.24
C THR A 121 -8.43 1.63 -5.19
N VAL A 122 -9.50 1.56 -4.41
CA VAL A 122 -10.34 0.37 -4.36
C VAL A 122 -11.24 0.36 -5.58
N GLU A 123 -11.01 -0.60 -6.47
CA GLU A 123 -11.82 -0.73 -7.68
C GLU A 123 -13.05 -1.59 -7.44
N GLN A 124 -12.91 -2.64 -6.61
CA GLN A 124 -14.02 -3.50 -6.21
C GLN A 124 -13.83 -3.93 -4.77
N ALA A 125 -14.93 -4.02 -4.03
CA ALA A 125 -14.88 -4.31 -2.59
C ALA A 125 -15.52 -5.64 -2.21
N ASP A 126 -16.42 -6.18 -3.04
CA ASP A 126 -17.24 -7.35 -2.69
C ASP A 126 -17.14 -8.48 -3.70
N THR A 127 -16.00 -8.59 -4.36
CA THR A 127 -15.80 -9.66 -5.35
C THR A 127 -15.70 -11.01 -4.61
N PRO A 128 -16.45 -12.03 -5.04
CA PRO A 128 -16.31 -13.34 -4.39
C PRO A 128 -14.91 -13.91 -4.61
N ALA A 129 -14.35 -14.51 -3.56
CA ALA A 129 -13.05 -15.16 -3.66
C ALA A 129 -13.22 -16.53 -4.29
N ASP A 130 -12.26 -16.93 -5.13
CA ASP A 130 -12.17 -18.29 -5.62
C ASP A 130 -11.26 -19.13 -4.72
N GLU A 131 -11.01 -20.37 -5.07
CA GLU A 131 -10.18 -21.27 -4.28
C GLU A 131 -8.67 -21.03 -4.43
N GLY A 132 -8.29 -20.08 -5.28
CA GLY A 132 -6.89 -19.76 -5.51
C GLY A 132 -6.25 -19.01 -4.35
N GLN A 133 -4.98 -18.77 -4.46
CA GLN A 133 -4.23 -18.05 -3.44
C GLN A 133 -4.36 -16.55 -3.60
N TYR A 134 -4.33 -15.85 -2.47
CA TYR A 134 -4.32 -14.41 -2.38
C TYR A 134 -3.24 -13.98 -1.40
N PRO A 135 -2.66 -12.77 -1.51
CA PRO A 135 -2.92 -11.79 -2.55
C PRO A 135 -2.39 -12.28 -3.90
N ARG A 136 -2.99 -11.78 -4.98
CA ARG A 136 -2.49 -12.12 -6.31
C ARG A 136 -2.43 -10.89 -7.18
N ILE A 137 -1.40 -10.84 -8.02
CA ILE A 137 -1.22 -9.76 -8.98
C ILE A 137 -2.02 -10.10 -10.22
N LEU A 138 -3.04 -9.29 -10.52
CA LEU A 138 -3.94 -9.54 -11.65
C LEU A 138 -3.41 -8.93 -12.94
N GLU A 139 -2.75 -7.77 -12.84
CA GLU A 139 -2.34 -7.04 -14.03
C GLU A 139 -1.17 -6.13 -13.70
N ARG A 140 -0.27 -5.97 -14.65
CA ARG A 140 0.86 -5.05 -14.56
C ARG A 140 0.83 -4.11 -15.75
N ASN A 141 0.93 -2.82 -15.51
CA ASN A 141 1.00 -1.83 -16.56
C ASN A 141 2.23 -0.95 -16.36
N GLY A 142 3.10 -0.93 -17.35
CA GLY A 142 4.34 -0.19 -17.25
C GLY A 142 5.43 -0.94 -16.51
N GLU A 143 6.67 -0.62 -16.84
CA GLU A 143 7.83 -1.23 -16.20
C GLU A 143 8.17 -0.49 -14.92
N SER A 144 8.35 -1.25 -13.83
CA SER A 144 8.73 -0.65 -12.55
C SER A 144 10.15 -0.11 -12.62
N PRO A 145 10.40 1.13 -12.15
CA PRO A 145 11.77 1.62 -12.08
C PRO A 145 12.56 0.80 -11.07
N PRO A 146 13.89 0.69 -11.25
CA PRO A 146 14.72 -0.03 -10.30
C PRO A 146 14.65 0.63 -8.93
N GLN A 147 14.69 -0.19 -7.87
CA GLN A 147 14.62 0.30 -6.49
C GLN A 147 15.76 1.27 -6.19
N TYR A 148 16.95 0.95 -6.71
CA TYR A 148 18.12 1.82 -6.60
C TYR A 148 18.61 2.15 -8.00
N PRO A 149 18.23 3.32 -8.54
CA PRO A 149 18.70 3.70 -9.87
C PRO A 149 20.23 3.79 -9.91
N ASP A 150 20.82 3.29 -10.99
CA ASP A 150 22.24 3.37 -11.19
C ASP A 150 22.62 4.85 -11.43
N PRO A 151 23.50 5.44 -10.61
CA PRO A 151 23.90 6.84 -10.81
C PRO A 151 24.48 7.10 -12.21
N ASP A 152 25.15 6.11 -12.79
CA ASP A 152 25.76 6.26 -14.11
C ASP A 152 24.71 6.27 -15.22
N SER A 153 23.56 5.63 -15.02
CA SER A 153 22.52 5.61 -16.04
C SER A 153 21.78 6.95 -16.14
N ASP A 154 21.77 7.73 -15.07
CA ASP A 154 21.12 9.05 -15.08
C ASP A 154 21.96 10.11 -15.76
N GLY A 155 23.27 9.94 -15.79
CA GLY A 155 24.18 10.92 -16.37
C GLY A 155 24.13 10.99 -17.88
N ASN A 156 23.52 10.04 -18.52
CA ASN A 156 23.47 9.96 -19.98
C ASN A 156 22.07 10.14 -20.54
N GLY A 157 21.20 10.61 -19.69
CA GLY A 157 19.83 10.86 -20.09
C GLY A 157 19.71 11.90 -21.14
#